data_1958e5a338dcd69e1894244c5c97f45c
#
_entry.id   1958e5a338dcd69e1894244c5c97f45c
#
_cell.length_a   1.000
_cell.length_b   1.000
_cell.length_c   1.000
_cell.angle_alpha   90.00
_cell.angle_beta   90.00
_cell.angle_gamma   90.00
#
_symmetry.space_group_name_H-M   'P 1'
#
loop_
_entity.id
_entity.type
_entity.pdbx_description
1 polymer ?
#
loop_
_entity_poly.entity_id
_entity_poly.type
_entity_poly.pdbx_seq_one_letter_code
_entity_poly.pdbx_strand_id
1 'polypeptide(L)'
;MKFRIARPSDAAILAAISIEVWLGTYIRRGVNAFFADYALNEFTSDKFATLLDDPQEHIIVSENEDGIDGFIRISGGKAAPVADCSTMEISTLYVQPRHHGRGLGGLLLEQGLKYARDADSPSVWLTTNSENSPAIAFYLKHCFEKVGTTHFRIQDQVYLNDVFRLGLRQEIKRPRDSNKPYDC
;
A
#
# COMPACT_ATOMS: atom_id res chain seq x y z
N MET A 1 -2.93 -6.48 18.58
CA MET A 1 -2.78 -5.84 17.27
C MET A 1 -3.88 -4.79 17.11
N LYS A 2 -3.52 -3.56 16.78
CA LYS A 2 -4.43 -2.43 16.64
C LYS A 2 -4.11 -1.68 15.34
N PHE A 3 -5.13 -1.25 14.59
CA PHE A 3 -4.97 -0.38 13.44
C PHE A 3 -5.36 1.05 13.81
N ARG A 4 -4.57 2.01 13.35
CA ARG A 4 -4.84 3.45 13.52
C ARG A 4 -4.24 4.26 12.38
N ILE A 5 -4.74 5.46 12.21
CA ILE A 5 -4.12 6.46 11.34
C ILE A 5 -2.73 6.80 11.90
N ALA A 6 -1.75 6.93 11.02
CA ALA A 6 -0.41 7.37 11.38
C ALA A 6 -0.42 8.81 11.91
N ARG A 7 0.51 9.14 12.80
CA ARG A 7 0.67 10.45 13.44
C ARG A 7 2.00 11.06 13.00
N PRO A 8 2.19 12.37 13.11
CA PRO A 8 3.47 13.00 12.82
C PRO A 8 4.66 12.37 13.58
N SER A 9 4.43 11.90 14.82
CA SER A 9 5.44 11.19 15.61
C SER A 9 5.88 9.83 15.04
N ASP A 10 5.14 9.25 14.09
CA ASP A 10 5.46 7.96 13.48
C ASP A 10 6.45 8.08 12.32
N ALA A 11 6.76 9.29 11.83
CA ALA A 11 7.54 9.53 10.63
C ALA A 11 8.88 8.76 10.60
N ALA A 12 9.63 8.78 11.69
CA ALA A 12 10.91 8.06 11.80
C ALA A 12 10.71 6.53 11.78
N ILE A 13 9.63 6.03 12.39
CA ILE A 13 9.30 4.60 12.42
C ILE A 13 8.93 4.12 11.01
N LEU A 14 8.10 4.89 10.30
CA LEU A 14 7.71 4.58 8.91
C LEU A 14 8.92 4.55 7.98
N ALA A 15 9.86 5.50 8.15
CA ALA A 15 11.12 5.53 7.42
C ALA A 15 11.96 4.26 7.68
N ALA A 16 12.13 3.88 8.94
CA ALA A 16 12.91 2.69 9.32
C ALA A 16 12.30 1.39 8.77
N ILE A 17 10.99 1.20 8.89
CA ILE A 17 10.28 0.04 8.32
C ILE A 17 10.43 0.01 6.79
N SER A 18 10.34 1.18 6.13
CA SER A 18 10.50 1.27 4.68
C SER A 18 11.87 0.84 4.22
N ILE A 19 12.93 1.26 4.91
CA ILE A 19 14.30 0.81 4.62
C ILE A 19 14.41 -0.72 4.80
N GLU A 20 13.95 -1.28 5.93
CA GLU A 20 14.01 -2.72 6.21
C GLU A 20 13.31 -3.53 5.10
N VAL A 21 12.06 -3.17 4.79
CA VAL A 21 11.24 -3.91 3.82
C VAL A 21 11.78 -3.74 2.40
N TRP A 22 12.16 -2.52 2.01
CA TRP A 22 12.65 -2.25 0.67
C TRP A 22 13.98 -2.98 0.40
N LEU A 23 14.95 -2.88 1.30
CA LEU A 23 16.22 -3.61 1.21
C LEU A 23 16.00 -5.12 1.17
N GLY A 24 15.14 -5.65 2.03
CA GLY A 24 14.82 -7.09 2.07
C GLY A 24 14.10 -7.60 0.82
N THR A 25 13.35 -6.75 0.12
CA THR A 25 12.62 -7.10 -1.09
C THR A 25 13.51 -7.11 -2.34
N TYR A 26 14.36 -6.08 -2.50
CA TYR A 26 15.07 -5.85 -3.75
C TYR A 26 16.52 -6.32 -3.71
N ILE A 27 17.12 -6.54 -2.53
CA ILE A 27 18.54 -6.83 -2.40
C ILE A 27 18.78 -8.25 -1.91
N ARG A 28 19.09 -9.15 -2.85
CA ARG A 28 19.23 -10.60 -2.58
C ARG A 28 20.66 -11.06 -2.31
N ARG A 29 21.69 -10.27 -2.68
CA ARG A 29 23.10 -10.66 -2.65
C ARG A 29 23.99 -9.80 -1.78
N GLY A 30 23.46 -8.72 -1.21
CA GLY A 30 24.22 -7.76 -0.42
C GLY A 30 23.94 -6.33 -0.86
N VAL A 31 23.95 -5.41 0.09
CA VAL A 31 23.70 -3.99 -0.16
C VAL A 31 24.96 -3.35 -0.76
N ASN A 32 24.84 -2.77 -1.95
CA ASN A 32 25.88 -1.93 -2.55
C ASN A 32 25.58 -0.44 -2.32
N ALA A 33 26.55 0.44 -2.61
CA ALA A 33 26.40 1.87 -2.40
C ALA A 33 25.19 2.47 -3.13
N PHE A 34 24.93 2.05 -4.38
CA PHE A 34 23.81 2.53 -5.19
C PHE A 34 22.47 2.36 -4.49
N PHE A 35 22.19 1.15 -3.98
CA PHE A 35 20.93 0.88 -3.28
C PHE A 35 20.89 1.47 -1.87
N ALA A 36 22.05 1.52 -1.18
CA ALA A 36 22.15 2.16 0.13
C ALA A 36 21.81 3.65 0.03
N ASP A 37 22.44 4.35 -0.92
CA ASP A 37 22.21 5.78 -1.16
C ASP A 37 20.76 6.06 -1.52
N TYR A 38 20.15 5.23 -2.39
CA TYR A 38 18.74 5.36 -2.70
C TYR A 38 17.87 5.21 -1.46
N ALA A 39 18.03 4.11 -0.70
CA ALA A 39 17.18 3.83 0.47
C ALA A 39 17.30 4.92 1.54
N LEU A 40 18.52 5.38 1.84
CA LEU A 40 18.77 6.41 2.85
C LEU A 40 18.29 7.80 2.40
N ASN A 41 18.27 8.09 1.10
CA ASN A 41 17.75 9.34 0.57
C ASN A 41 16.24 9.32 0.37
N GLU A 42 15.66 8.16 0.05
CA GLU A 42 14.22 8.03 -0.21
C GLU A 42 13.41 7.90 1.08
N PHE A 43 13.86 7.08 2.02
CA PHE A 43 13.11 6.80 3.24
C PHE A 43 13.66 7.59 4.43
N THR A 44 13.36 8.90 4.45
CA THR A 44 13.75 9.79 5.56
C THR A 44 12.55 10.18 6.42
N SER A 45 12.80 10.49 7.70
CA SER A 45 11.75 11.00 8.58
C SER A 45 11.11 12.29 8.06
N ASP A 46 11.89 13.17 7.42
CA ASP A 46 11.39 14.44 6.87
C ASP A 46 10.44 14.24 5.71
N LYS A 47 10.74 13.28 4.80
CA LYS A 47 9.82 12.90 3.73
C LYS A 47 8.52 12.30 4.28
N PHE A 48 8.61 11.44 5.28
CA PHE A 48 7.42 10.89 5.92
C PHE A 48 6.64 11.95 6.70
N ALA A 49 7.29 12.92 7.34
CA ALA A 49 6.59 14.04 7.96
C ALA A 49 5.79 14.85 6.92
N THR A 50 6.41 15.14 5.76
CA THR A 50 5.72 15.81 4.65
C THR A 50 4.52 15.00 4.14
N LEU A 51 4.66 13.67 3.99
CA LEU A 51 3.55 12.79 3.58
C LEU A 51 2.42 12.77 4.62
N LEU A 52 2.75 12.80 5.91
CA LEU A 52 1.75 12.79 6.99
C LEU A 52 0.96 14.11 7.08
N ASP A 53 1.51 15.21 6.57
CA ASP A 53 0.86 16.53 6.50
C ASP A 53 0.07 16.72 5.19
N ASP A 54 0.25 15.84 4.18
CA ASP A 54 -0.45 15.95 2.89
C ASP A 54 -1.86 15.35 2.99
N PRO A 55 -2.94 16.14 2.74
CA PRO A 55 -4.31 15.66 2.79
C PRO A 55 -4.66 14.62 1.69
N GLN A 56 -3.83 14.48 0.66
CA GLN A 56 -3.98 13.43 -0.35
C GLN A 56 -3.39 12.09 0.08
N GLU A 57 -2.64 12.05 1.16
CA GLU A 57 -1.97 10.85 1.67
C GLU A 57 -2.70 10.33 2.90
N HIS A 58 -3.05 9.05 2.90
CA HIS A 58 -3.70 8.39 4.03
C HIS A 58 -2.88 7.17 4.45
N ILE A 59 -2.28 7.24 5.63
CA ILE A 59 -1.40 6.20 6.15
C ILE A 59 -2.05 5.53 7.35
N ILE A 60 -2.23 4.21 7.28
CA ILE A 60 -2.74 3.38 8.38
C ILE A 60 -1.62 2.46 8.83
N VAL A 61 -1.35 2.47 10.12
CA VAL A 61 -0.35 1.60 10.75
C VAL A 61 -1.00 0.46 11.51
N SER A 62 -0.32 -0.68 11.54
CA SER A 62 -0.56 -1.76 12.49
C SER A 62 0.42 -1.64 13.66
N GLU A 63 -0.10 -1.70 14.87
CA GLU A 63 0.63 -1.52 16.12
C GLU A 63 0.41 -2.73 17.04
N ASN A 64 1.48 -3.27 17.57
CA ASN A 64 1.50 -4.29 18.61
C ASN A 64 2.02 -3.70 19.95
N GLU A 65 2.37 -4.53 20.92
CA GLU A 65 2.85 -4.08 22.23
C GLU A 65 4.23 -3.40 22.18
N ASP A 66 5.05 -3.75 21.18
CA ASP A 66 6.42 -3.25 21.02
C ASP A 66 6.52 -2.06 20.04
N GLY A 67 5.48 -1.84 19.21
CA GLY A 67 5.49 -0.73 18.23
C GLY A 67 4.76 -1.06 16.93
N ILE A 68 5.11 -0.34 15.86
CA ILE A 68 4.52 -0.50 14.54
C ILE A 68 5.22 -1.65 13.80
N ASP A 69 4.45 -2.63 13.31
CA ASP A 69 4.92 -3.81 12.59
C ASP A 69 4.58 -3.82 11.09
N GLY A 70 3.82 -2.84 10.63
CA GLY A 70 3.50 -2.64 9.22
C GLY A 70 2.61 -1.44 8.99
N PHE A 71 2.49 -1.02 7.73
CA PHE A 71 1.62 0.07 7.34
C PHE A 71 1.16 -0.05 5.89
N ILE A 72 0.05 0.61 5.59
CA ILE A 72 -0.44 0.85 4.24
C ILE A 72 -0.56 2.35 3.99
N ARG A 73 -0.16 2.82 2.80
CA ARG A 73 -0.33 4.20 2.33
C ARG A 73 -1.21 4.21 1.09
N ILE A 74 -2.26 5.02 1.17
CA ILE A 74 -3.18 5.30 0.07
C ILE A 74 -2.96 6.74 -0.34
N SER A 75 -2.71 6.97 -1.63
CA SER A 75 -2.47 8.29 -2.21
C SER A 75 -3.60 8.64 -3.16
N GLY A 76 -4.27 9.76 -2.90
CA GLY A 76 -5.28 10.34 -3.79
C GLY A 76 -4.67 11.17 -4.92
N GLY A 77 -5.47 11.48 -5.96
CA GLY A 77 -5.05 12.35 -7.06
C GLY A 77 -3.92 11.81 -7.95
N LYS A 78 -3.56 10.54 -7.84
CA LYS A 78 -2.47 9.92 -8.60
C LYS A 78 -2.98 9.38 -9.93
N ALA A 79 -2.45 9.88 -11.05
CA ALA A 79 -2.73 9.32 -12.36
C ALA A 79 -2.06 7.96 -12.51
N ALA A 80 -2.86 6.93 -12.81
CA ALA A 80 -2.33 5.61 -13.10
C ALA A 80 -1.55 5.62 -14.44
N PRO A 81 -0.51 4.78 -14.56
CA PRO A 81 0.26 4.68 -15.81
C PRO A 81 -0.49 3.95 -16.94
N VAL A 82 -1.70 3.47 -16.69
CA VAL A 82 -2.58 2.77 -17.63
C VAL A 82 -3.99 3.35 -17.57
N ALA A 83 -4.76 3.17 -18.65
CA ALA A 83 -6.14 3.64 -18.71
C ALA A 83 -7.07 2.85 -17.75
N ASP A 84 -8.28 3.39 -17.57
CA ASP A 84 -9.38 2.76 -16.81
C ASP A 84 -9.10 2.49 -15.32
N CYS A 85 -8.13 3.18 -14.73
CA CYS A 85 -7.89 3.22 -13.30
C CYS A 85 -8.43 4.51 -12.68
N SER A 86 -8.81 4.45 -11.41
CA SER A 86 -9.09 5.66 -10.62
C SER A 86 -7.80 6.44 -10.34
N THR A 87 -7.94 7.56 -9.64
CA THR A 87 -6.79 8.34 -9.16
C THR A 87 -6.34 7.94 -7.75
N MET A 88 -6.79 6.78 -7.25
CA MET A 88 -6.47 6.29 -5.92
C MET A 88 -5.47 5.14 -6.00
N GLU A 89 -4.27 5.40 -5.52
CA GLU A 89 -3.14 4.47 -5.52
C GLU A 89 -2.92 3.85 -4.13
N ILE A 90 -2.68 2.55 -4.06
CA ILE A 90 -2.00 1.93 -2.93
C ILE A 90 -0.51 2.09 -3.17
N SER A 91 0.06 3.19 -2.66
CA SER A 91 1.45 3.56 -2.92
C SER A 91 2.45 2.73 -2.11
N THR A 92 2.01 2.18 -0.97
CA THR A 92 2.86 1.33 -0.11
C THR A 92 2.00 0.36 0.68
N LEU A 93 2.43 -0.89 0.75
CA LEU A 93 1.94 -1.88 1.71
C LEU A 93 3.16 -2.64 2.23
N TYR A 94 3.63 -2.26 3.41
CA TYR A 94 4.82 -2.82 4.04
C TYR A 94 4.47 -3.50 5.35
N VAL A 95 4.99 -4.71 5.50
CA VAL A 95 4.95 -5.51 6.73
C VAL A 95 6.37 -5.97 6.99
N GLN A 96 6.84 -5.78 8.22
CA GLN A 96 8.17 -6.27 8.59
C GLN A 96 8.30 -7.77 8.31
N PRO A 97 9.42 -8.25 7.75
CA PRO A 97 9.58 -9.65 7.31
C PRO A 97 9.26 -10.69 8.39
N ARG A 98 9.59 -10.39 9.66
CA ARG A 98 9.31 -11.25 10.82
C ARG A 98 7.83 -11.46 11.12
N HIS A 99 6.96 -10.64 10.55
CA HIS A 99 5.50 -10.71 10.70
C HIS A 99 4.79 -11.25 9.45
N HIS A 100 5.53 -11.65 8.40
CA HIS A 100 4.95 -12.28 7.22
C HIS A 100 4.28 -13.62 7.55
N GLY A 101 3.33 -14.04 6.73
CA GLY A 101 2.60 -15.30 6.91
C GLY A 101 1.54 -15.31 8.02
N ARG A 102 1.40 -14.21 8.77
CA ARG A 102 0.43 -14.07 9.88
C ARG A 102 -0.86 -13.34 9.50
N GLY A 103 -1.09 -13.08 8.21
CA GLY A 103 -2.28 -12.40 7.71
C GLY A 103 -2.26 -10.87 7.83
N LEU A 104 -1.22 -10.27 8.44
CA LEU A 104 -1.16 -8.83 8.70
C LEU A 104 -1.28 -7.98 7.41
N GLY A 105 -0.61 -8.38 6.33
CA GLY A 105 -0.72 -7.70 5.04
C GLY A 105 -2.15 -7.64 4.50
N GLY A 106 -2.91 -8.74 4.64
CA GLY A 106 -4.33 -8.79 4.25
C GLY A 106 -5.21 -7.87 5.09
N LEU A 107 -4.97 -7.82 6.41
CA LEU A 107 -5.69 -6.93 7.31
C LEU A 107 -5.40 -5.44 7.04
N LEU A 108 -4.14 -5.08 6.78
CA LEU A 108 -3.77 -3.72 6.37
C LEU A 108 -4.40 -3.35 5.03
N LEU A 109 -4.37 -4.27 4.06
CA LEU A 109 -5.02 -4.07 2.77
C LEU A 109 -6.51 -3.81 2.94
N GLU A 110 -7.20 -4.57 3.78
CA GLU A 110 -8.63 -4.38 4.09
C GLU A 110 -8.92 -2.98 4.65
N GLN A 111 -8.06 -2.47 5.57
CA GLN A 111 -8.19 -1.10 6.08
C GLN A 111 -8.04 -0.05 4.97
N GLY A 112 -7.05 -0.21 4.09
CA GLY A 112 -6.86 0.69 2.94
C GLY A 112 -8.02 0.64 1.94
N LEU A 113 -8.54 -0.56 1.65
CA LEU A 113 -9.69 -0.72 0.77
C LEU A 113 -10.97 -0.14 1.39
N LYS A 114 -11.12 -0.26 2.71
CA LYS A 114 -12.23 0.40 3.42
C LYS A 114 -12.15 1.92 3.24
N TYR A 115 -11.00 2.53 3.49
CA TYR A 115 -10.80 3.96 3.27
C TYR A 115 -11.16 4.38 1.83
N ALA A 116 -10.68 3.62 0.83
CA ALA A 116 -10.97 3.92 -0.57
C ALA A 116 -12.47 3.84 -0.91
N ARG A 117 -13.21 2.88 -0.32
CA ARG A 117 -14.68 2.80 -0.45
C ARG A 117 -15.38 3.97 0.24
N ASP A 118 -14.95 4.34 1.45
CA ASP A 118 -15.50 5.46 2.21
C ASP A 118 -15.26 6.81 1.48
N ALA A 119 -14.23 6.88 0.65
CA ALA A 119 -13.93 8.00 -0.25
C ALA A 119 -14.63 7.90 -1.64
N ASP A 120 -15.58 6.97 -1.80
CA ASP A 120 -16.33 6.73 -3.04
C ASP A 120 -15.45 6.46 -4.28
N SER A 121 -14.23 5.94 -4.09
CA SER A 121 -13.37 5.58 -5.22
C SER A 121 -13.93 4.36 -5.96
N PRO A 122 -14.03 4.39 -7.30
CA PRO A 122 -14.55 3.25 -8.08
C PRO A 122 -13.56 2.08 -8.13
N SER A 123 -12.29 2.34 -7.92
CA SER A 123 -11.21 1.33 -7.93
C SER A 123 -10.00 1.83 -7.16
N VAL A 124 -9.08 0.93 -6.87
CA VAL A 124 -7.71 1.25 -6.46
C VAL A 124 -6.73 0.59 -7.43
N TRP A 125 -5.56 1.18 -7.57
CA TRP A 125 -4.47 0.59 -8.34
C TRP A 125 -3.16 0.62 -7.56
N LEU A 126 -2.20 -0.17 -7.97
CA LEU A 126 -0.85 -0.21 -7.42
C LEU A 126 0.14 -0.67 -8.47
N THR A 127 1.41 -0.46 -8.19
CA THR A 127 2.50 -1.07 -8.95
C THR A 127 3.37 -1.94 -8.05
N THR A 128 3.90 -3.01 -8.61
CA THR A 128 4.92 -3.84 -7.94
C THR A 128 5.94 -4.33 -8.95
N ASN A 129 7.18 -4.50 -8.50
CA ASN A 129 8.23 -5.05 -9.35
C ASN A 129 7.81 -6.40 -9.94
N SER A 130 7.97 -6.59 -11.25
CA SER A 130 7.55 -7.80 -11.97
C SER A 130 8.30 -9.07 -11.53
N GLU A 131 9.40 -8.93 -10.80
CA GLU A 131 10.13 -10.05 -10.18
C GLU A 131 9.70 -10.34 -8.73
N ASN A 132 8.84 -9.51 -8.14
CA ASN A 132 8.34 -9.70 -6.78
C ASN A 132 7.18 -10.71 -6.75
N SER A 133 7.50 -11.98 -7.05
CA SER A 133 6.51 -13.05 -7.10
C SER A 133 5.65 -13.19 -5.83
N PRO A 134 6.19 -13.01 -4.60
CA PRO A 134 5.36 -13.04 -3.39
C PRO A 134 4.29 -11.94 -3.36
N ALA A 135 4.64 -10.70 -3.72
CA ALA A 135 3.68 -9.60 -3.77
C ALA A 135 2.64 -9.80 -4.88
N ILE A 136 3.08 -10.26 -6.06
CA ILE A 136 2.17 -10.58 -7.17
C ILE A 136 1.15 -11.63 -6.75
N ALA A 137 1.59 -12.74 -6.16
CA ALA A 137 0.70 -13.80 -5.67
C ALA A 137 -0.26 -13.27 -4.57
N PHE A 138 0.23 -12.40 -3.69
CA PHE A 138 -0.59 -11.75 -2.67
C PHE A 138 -1.71 -10.91 -3.29
N TYR A 139 -1.42 -10.02 -4.24
CA TYR A 139 -2.44 -9.18 -4.86
C TYR A 139 -3.43 -9.97 -5.70
N LEU A 140 -2.99 -10.97 -6.46
CA LEU A 140 -3.87 -11.87 -7.20
C LEU A 140 -4.84 -12.62 -6.27
N LYS A 141 -4.36 -13.11 -5.12
CA LYS A 141 -5.21 -13.75 -4.10
C LYS A 141 -6.27 -12.79 -3.54
N HIS A 142 -6.02 -11.49 -3.53
CA HIS A 142 -6.96 -10.46 -3.08
C HIS A 142 -7.77 -9.86 -4.24
N CYS A 143 -7.92 -10.60 -5.33
CA CYS A 143 -8.75 -10.26 -6.50
C CYS A 143 -8.29 -9.02 -7.28
N PHE A 144 -7.03 -8.60 -7.13
CA PHE A 144 -6.46 -7.63 -8.04
C PHE A 144 -6.18 -8.26 -9.39
N GLU A 145 -6.39 -7.50 -10.45
CA GLU A 145 -6.12 -7.90 -11.83
C GLU A 145 -4.90 -7.13 -12.35
N LYS A 146 -3.99 -7.83 -13.04
CA LYS A 146 -2.91 -7.18 -13.77
C LYS A 146 -3.50 -6.49 -15.00
N VAL A 147 -3.35 -5.17 -15.09
CA VAL A 147 -3.93 -4.34 -16.15
C VAL A 147 -2.88 -3.69 -17.07
N GLY A 148 -1.61 -3.86 -16.76
CA GLY A 148 -0.53 -3.36 -17.60
C GLY A 148 0.83 -3.44 -16.93
N THR A 149 1.76 -2.69 -17.49
CA THR A 149 3.13 -2.56 -16.97
C THR A 149 3.57 -1.10 -17.01
N THR A 150 4.54 -0.78 -16.18
CA THR A 150 5.21 0.52 -16.15
C THR A 150 6.68 0.33 -15.76
N HIS A 151 7.42 1.41 -15.64
CA HIS A 151 8.82 1.36 -15.26
C HIS A 151 9.08 2.22 -14.03
N PHE A 152 9.73 1.62 -13.05
CA PHE A 152 10.28 2.32 -11.92
C PHE A 152 11.75 2.66 -12.20
N ARG A 153 12.17 3.90 -11.91
CA ARG A 153 13.53 4.37 -12.17
C ARG A 153 14.25 4.72 -10.88
N ILE A 154 15.47 4.23 -10.77
CA ILE A 154 16.44 4.69 -9.77
C ILE A 154 17.66 5.21 -10.55
N GLN A 155 17.85 6.52 -10.59
CA GLN A 155 18.89 7.17 -11.40
C GLN A 155 18.80 6.70 -12.88
N ASP A 156 19.82 6.04 -13.40
CA ASP A 156 19.91 5.50 -14.76
C ASP A 156 19.34 4.08 -14.91
N GLN A 157 19.03 3.40 -13.81
CA GLN A 157 18.49 2.05 -13.84
C GLN A 157 16.96 2.06 -13.94
N VAL A 158 16.45 1.11 -14.72
CA VAL A 158 15.02 0.97 -15.02
C VAL A 158 14.55 -0.43 -14.64
N TYR A 159 13.49 -0.50 -13.84
CA TYR A 159 12.91 -1.74 -13.35
C TYR A 159 11.49 -1.88 -13.85
N LEU A 160 11.17 -3.03 -14.44
CA LEU A 160 9.81 -3.31 -14.90
C LEU A 160 8.90 -3.55 -13.70
N ASN A 161 7.78 -2.83 -13.68
CA ASN A 161 6.72 -3.01 -12.69
C ASN A 161 5.43 -3.44 -13.37
N ASP A 162 4.72 -4.37 -12.75
CA ASP A 162 3.36 -4.73 -13.09
C ASP A 162 2.38 -3.75 -12.44
N VAL A 163 1.34 -3.37 -13.19
CA VAL A 163 0.25 -2.52 -12.70
C VAL A 163 -0.94 -3.43 -12.39
N PHE A 164 -1.43 -3.32 -11.16
CA PHE A 164 -2.60 -4.05 -10.69
C PHE A 164 -3.74 -3.10 -10.36
N ARG A 165 -4.97 -3.53 -10.60
CA ARG A 165 -6.20 -2.81 -10.27
C ARG A 165 -7.16 -3.71 -9.53
N LEU A 166 -7.93 -3.14 -8.60
CA LEU A 166 -9.10 -3.75 -7.99
C LEU A 166 -10.29 -2.81 -8.12
N GLY A 167 -11.36 -3.25 -8.76
CA GLY A 167 -12.65 -2.55 -8.77
C GLY A 167 -13.30 -2.60 -7.39
N LEU A 168 -13.70 -1.46 -6.88
CA LEU A 168 -14.43 -1.35 -5.62
C LEU A 168 -15.92 -1.30 -5.97
N ARG A 169 -16.68 -2.37 -5.66
CA ARG A 169 -18.14 -2.33 -5.80
C ARG A 169 -18.68 -1.28 -4.83
N GLN A 170 -19.37 -0.28 -5.36
CA GLN A 170 -20.24 0.54 -4.51
C GLN A 170 -21.31 -0.40 -3.95
N GLU A 171 -21.42 -0.53 -2.64
CA GLU A 171 -22.64 -1.06 -2.04
C GLU A 171 -23.77 -0.15 -2.49
N ILE A 172 -24.65 -0.65 -3.35
CA ILE A 172 -25.90 0.03 -3.65
C ILE A 172 -26.61 0.15 -2.30
N LYS A 173 -26.60 1.35 -1.71
CA LYS A 173 -27.44 1.67 -0.54
C LYS A 173 -28.88 1.45 -0.98
N ARG A 174 -29.42 0.23 -0.79
CA ARG A 174 -30.85 -0.01 -0.94
C ARG A 174 -31.54 0.92 0.04
N PRO A 175 -32.54 1.71 -0.39
CA PRO A 175 -33.39 2.42 0.54
C PRO A 175 -33.89 1.42 1.57
N ARG A 176 -33.84 1.74 2.84
CA ARG A 176 -34.45 0.91 3.88
C ARG A 176 -35.94 0.88 3.60
N ASP A 177 -36.40 -0.16 2.92
CA ASP A 177 -37.80 -0.50 2.86
C ASP A 177 -38.22 -0.98 4.26
N SER A 178 -38.91 -0.12 4.95
CA SER A 178 -39.34 -0.29 6.35
C SER A 178 -40.54 -1.24 6.49
N ASN A 179 -40.72 -2.21 5.58
CA ASN A 179 -41.85 -3.13 5.68
C ASN A 179 -41.59 -4.45 4.93
N LYS A 180 -40.81 -5.37 5.52
CA LYS A 180 -41.03 -6.81 5.31
C LYS A 180 -40.50 -7.60 6.52
N PRO A 181 -41.29 -8.57 7.03
CA PRO A 181 -40.87 -9.44 8.14
C PRO A 181 -39.78 -10.41 7.68
N TYR A 182 -38.90 -10.76 8.59
CA TYR A 182 -37.84 -11.77 8.43
C TYR A 182 -38.49 -13.12 8.05
N ASP A 183 -38.15 -13.64 6.90
CA ASP A 183 -38.26 -15.07 6.60
C ASP A 183 -36.87 -15.65 6.38
N CYS A 184 -36.66 -16.83 6.97
CA CYS A 184 -35.48 -17.66 7.21
C CYS A 184 -34.35 -17.64 6.18
#